data_4c8d0a68c17850720bb8387a19148c2b
#
_entry.id   4c8d0a68c17850720bb8387a19148c2b
#
_cell.length_a   1.000
_cell.length_b   1.000
_cell.length_c   1.000
_cell.angle_alpha   90.00
_cell.angle_beta   90.00
_cell.angle_gamma   90.00
#
_symmetry.space_group_name_H-M   'P 1'
#
loop_
_entity.id
_entity.type
_entity.pdbx_description
1 polymer ?
#
loop_
_entity_poly.entity_id
_entity_poly.type
_entity_poly.pdbx_seq_one_letter_code
_entity_poly.pdbx_strand_id
1 'polypeptide(L)'
;MKKITTVLALFVVALFTSCNNQQTLQEYLVASQEKNGFITVDIPINFIKPKSLDVSDDVKETIKSIRKVNLVALPYQGNEEAYETEKETLNTILKTNDKYKSLMRMNTQGIKMNIYFTGSADAIDEVIAFGYAKDKGVGVARILGEDMDPSKIIDMMNNITVDGDGLNLKKFNLAF
;
A
#
# COMPACT_ATOMS: atom_id res chain seq x y z
N MET A 1 -36.02 -7.06 39.35
CA MET A 1 -34.62 -7.45 39.30
C MET A 1 -34.31 -8.40 38.14
N LYS A 2 -35.03 -9.51 37.93
CA LYS A 2 -34.79 -10.45 36.79
C LYS A 2 -34.85 -9.79 35.39
N LYS A 3 -35.76 -8.84 35.15
CA LYS A 3 -35.87 -8.14 33.84
C LYS A 3 -34.69 -7.22 33.53
N ILE A 4 -34.08 -6.60 34.54
CA ILE A 4 -32.92 -5.70 34.39
C ILE A 4 -31.66 -6.51 34.08
N THR A 5 -31.47 -7.67 34.73
CA THR A 5 -30.36 -8.58 34.46
C THR A 5 -30.42 -9.18 33.05
N THR A 6 -31.65 -9.47 32.55
CA THR A 6 -31.82 -9.95 31.18
C THR A 6 -31.48 -8.88 30.12
N VAL A 7 -31.90 -7.64 30.35
CA VAL A 7 -31.58 -6.52 29.44
C VAL A 7 -30.09 -6.22 29.45
N LEU A 8 -29.43 -6.24 30.61
CA LEU A 8 -27.99 -6.04 30.73
C LEU A 8 -27.20 -7.16 30.04
N ALA A 9 -27.64 -8.42 30.17
CA ALA A 9 -27.01 -9.56 29.50
C ALA A 9 -27.16 -9.47 27.96
N LEU A 10 -28.30 -9.03 27.44
CA LEU A 10 -28.52 -8.79 26.00
C LEU A 10 -27.63 -7.66 25.47
N PHE A 11 -27.39 -6.60 26.26
CA PHE A 11 -26.53 -5.47 25.87
C PHE A 11 -25.06 -5.88 25.81
N VAL A 12 -24.60 -6.73 26.71
CA VAL A 12 -23.22 -7.25 26.72
C VAL A 12 -22.97 -8.16 25.51
N VAL A 13 -23.93 -9.01 25.14
CA VAL A 13 -23.81 -9.88 23.94
C VAL A 13 -23.73 -9.06 22.65
N ALA A 14 -24.44 -7.94 22.55
CA ALA A 14 -24.39 -7.06 21.37
C ALA A 14 -23.03 -6.36 21.17
N LEU A 15 -22.21 -6.21 22.21
CA LEU A 15 -20.89 -5.61 22.12
C LEU A 15 -19.81 -6.55 21.51
N PHE A 16 -20.05 -7.85 21.47
CA PHE A 16 -19.11 -8.83 20.90
C PHE A 16 -19.30 -9.11 19.41
N THR A 17 -20.35 -8.59 18.77
CA THR A 17 -20.63 -8.88 17.34
C THR A 17 -20.02 -7.87 16.37
N SER A 18 -19.25 -6.89 16.83
CA SER A 18 -18.71 -5.81 15.98
C SER A 18 -17.25 -5.99 15.54
N CYS A 19 -16.68 -7.18 15.62
CA CYS A 19 -15.37 -7.42 15.01
C CYS A 19 -15.56 -7.78 13.53
N ASN A 20 -15.43 -6.80 12.66
CA ASN A 20 -15.24 -7.04 11.24
C ASN A 20 -13.80 -7.58 11.07
N ASN A 21 -13.65 -8.90 10.98
CA ASN A 21 -12.38 -9.63 10.93
C ASN A 21 -11.66 -9.50 9.58
N GLN A 22 -11.89 -8.41 8.82
CA GLN A 22 -11.18 -8.18 7.58
C GLN A 22 -9.82 -7.54 7.89
N GLN A 23 -8.76 -8.25 7.52
CA GLN A 23 -7.39 -7.73 7.60
C GLN A 23 -7.29 -6.40 6.85
N THR A 24 -6.71 -5.40 7.49
CA THR A 24 -6.43 -4.11 6.86
C THR A 24 -5.09 -4.13 6.13
N LEU A 25 -4.88 -3.18 5.19
CA LEU A 25 -3.57 -3.04 4.53
C LEU A 25 -2.47 -2.74 5.55
N GLN A 26 -2.76 -1.95 6.59
CA GLN A 26 -1.78 -1.66 7.64
C GLN A 26 -1.36 -2.92 8.40
N GLU A 27 -2.30 -3.78 8.78
CA GLU A 27 -2.00 -5.06 9.43
C GLU A 27 -1.22 -5.99 8.52
N TYR A 28 -1.56 -6.02 7.22
CA TYR A 28 -0.81 -6.79 6.23
C TYR A 28 0.65 -6.33 6.11
N LEU A 29 0.88 -5.01 6.00
CA LEU A 29 2.22 -4.43 5.90
C LEU A 29 3.08 -4.76 7.14
N VAL A 30 2.49 -4.68 8.34
CA VAL A 30 3.19 -5.01 9.58
C VAL A 30 3.48 -6.51 9.65
N ALA A 31 2.49 -7.37 9.40
CA ALA A 31 2.67 -8.82 9.43
C ALA A 31 3.70 -9.31 8.41
N SER A 32 3.80 -8.66 7.26
CA SER A 32 4.77 -9.02 6.21
C SER A 32 6.23 -8.78 6.61
N GLN A 33 6.48 -7.91 7.60
CA GLN A 33 7.84 -7.65 8.10
C GLN A 33 8.46 -8.87 8.82
N GLU A 34 7.63 -9.73 9.37
CA GLU A 34 8.04 -10.92 10.11
C GLU A 34 7.98 -12.21 9.27
N LYS A 35 7.44 -12.14 8.04
CA LYS A 35 7.30 -13.31 7.17
C LYS A 35 8.57 -13.58 6.37
N ASN A 36 8.97 -14.85 6.30
CA ASN A 36 10.08 -15.27 5.45
C ASN A 36 9.75 -15.07 3.95
N GLY A 37 10.76 -14.73 3.17
CA GLY A 37 10.64 -14.53 1.72
C GLY A 37 10.19 -13.12 1.32
N PHE A 38 9.63 -12.33 2.24
CA PHE A 38 9.22 -10.96 1.96
C PHE A 38 10.40 -9.99 1.96
N ILE A 39 10.31 -9.01 1.08
CA ILE A 39 11.16 -7.82 1.05
C ILE A 39 10.30 -6.66 1.52
N THR A 40 10.66 -6.03 2.63
CA THR A 40 9.94 -4.90 3.20
C THR A 40 10.87 -3.71 3.32
N VAL A 41 10.42 -2.53 2.88
CA VAL A 41 11.19 -1.29 2.97
C VAL A 41 10.27 -0.14 3.36
N ASP A 42 10.66 0.58 4.38
CA ASP A 42 10.08 1.86 4.78
C ASP A 42 11.01 2.97 4.31
N ILE A 43 10.54 3.84 3.42
CA ILE A 43 11.31 4.93 2.82
C ILE A 43 10.86 6.24 3.45
N PRO A 44 11.69 6.86 4.30
CA PRO A 44 11.45 8.23 4.78
C PRO A 44 11.51 9.24 3.64
N ILE A 45 10.75 10.33 3.73
CA ILE A 45 10.64 11.34 2.67
C ILE A 45 11.99 11.94 2.26
N ASN A 46 12.94 12.08 3.18
CA ASN A 46 14.25 12.65 2.90
C ASN A 46 15.11 11.81 1.94
N PHE A 47 14.75 10.54 1.69
CA PHE A 47 15.38 9.69 0.68
C PHE A 47 14.75 9.82 -0.72
N ILE A 48 13.61 10.49 -0.82
CA ILE A 48 12.91 10.74 -2.09
C ILE A 48 13.39 12.11 -2.61
N LYS A 49 14.03 12.10 -3.76
CA LYS A 49 14.60 13.31 -4.38
C LYS A 49 14.09 13.48 -5.80
N PRO A 50 13.98 14.72 -6.30
CA PRO A 50 13.77 14.96 -7.72
C PRO A 50 14.93 14.35 -8.54
N LYS A 51 14.62 13.81 -9.72
CA LYS A 51 15.64 13.30 -10.67
C LYS A 51 16.58 14.39 -11.20
N SER A 52 16.09 15.63 -11.28
CA SER A 52 16.89 16.79 -11.69
C SER A 52 16.50 18.01 -10.84
N LEU A 53 17.32 19.07 -10.90
CA LEU A 53 17.02 20.35 -10.26
C LEU A 53 15.93 21.14 -10.97
N ASP A 54 15.70 20.85 -12.26
CA ASP A 54 14.77 21.54 -13.15
C ASP A 54 13.34 20.91 -13.16
N VAL A 55 12.99 20.10 -12.17
CA VAL A 55 11.60 19.61 -12.04
C VAL A 55 10.68 20.77 -11.68
N SER A 56 9.42 20.65 -12.13
CA SER A 56 8.40 21.64 -11.87
C SER A 56 8.18 21.90 -10.37
N ASP A 57 7.69 23.07 -10.02
CA ASP A 57 7.36 23.37 -8.62
C ASP A 57 6.22 22.48 -8.12
N ASP A 58 5.29 22.04 -8.97
CA ASP A 58 4.27 21.07 -8.66
C ASP A 58 4.86 19.73 -8.19
N VAL A 59 5.90 19.21 -8.84
CA VAL A 59 6.61 18.01 -8.41
C VAL A 59 7.24 18.22 -7.04
N LYS A 60 7.90 19.36 -6.81
CA LYS A 60 8.52 19.70 -5.52
C LYS A 60 7.49 19.79 -4.39
N GLU A 61 6.33 20.42 -4.66
CA GLU A 61 5.24 20.52 -3.69
C GLU A 61 4.63 19.14 -3.38
N THR A 62 4.41 18.32 -4.42
CA THR A 62 3.90 16.96 -4.23
C THR A 62 4.85 16.10 -3.41
N ILE A 63 6.17 16.21 -3.61
CA ILE A 63 7.15 15.53 -2.75
C ILE A 63 6.99 15.96 -1.29
N LYS A 64 6.78 17.25 -1.01
CA LYS A 64 6.58 17.78 0.35
C LYS A 64 5.29 17.29 1.01
N SER A 65 4.26 16.97 0.23
CA SER A 65 3.00 16.43 0.76
C SER A 65 3.11 14.96 1.19
N ILE A 66 4.17 14.25 0.75
CA ILE A 66 4.42 12.86 1.14
C ILE A 66 5.04 12.83 2.53
N ARG A 67 4.55 11.93 3.37
CA ARG A 67 5.09 11.66 4.71
C ARG A 67 5.95 10.42 4.76
N LYS A 68 5.52 9.36 4.08
CA LYS A 68 6.16 8.03 4.15
C LYS A 68 5.79 7.19 2.93
N VAL A 69 6.74 6.34 2.52
CA VAL A 69 6.49 5.29 1.54
C VAL A 69 6.81 3.94 2.16
N ASN A 70 5.86 2.99 2.07
CA ASN A 70 6.06 1.60 2.45
C ASN A 70 6.09 0.75 1.18
N LEU A 71 7.04 -0.17 1.11
CA LEU A 71 7.14 -1.17 0.04
C LEU A 71 7.16 -2.56 0.67
N VAL A 72 6.32 -3.45 0.15
CA VAL A 72 6.31 -4.87 0.51
C VAL A 72 6.21 -5.68 -0.76
N ALA A 73 7.10 -6.65 -0.93
CA ALA A 73 7.09 -7.54 -2.07
C ALA A 73 7.43 -8.97 -1.66
N LEU A 74 6.80 -9.92 -2.33
CA LEU A 74 7.14 -11.34 -2.30
C LEU A 74 7.60 -11.73 -3.70
N PRO A 75 8.90 -11.97 -3.95
CA PRO A 75 9.40 -12.51 -5.21
C PRO A 75 8.75 -13.85 -5.52
N TYR A 76 8.48 -14.14 -6.79
CA TYR A 76 7.89 -15.42 -7.19
C TYR A 76 8.87 -16.57 -6.95
N GLN A 77 10.12 -16.41 -7.37
CA GLN A 77 11.15 -17.43 -7.26
C GLN A 77 11.42 -17.81 -5.79
N GLY A 78 11.19 -19.08 -5.47
CA GLY A 78 11.33 -19.62 -4.11
C GLY A 78 10.13 -19.37 -3.19
N ASN A 79 9.05 -18.77 -3.72
CA ASN A 79 7.82 -18.49 -2.97
C ASN A 79 6.55 -18.81 -3.79
N GLU A 80 6.65 -19.77 -4.72
CA GLU A 80 5.61 -20.10 -5.69
C GLU A 80 4.29 -20.49 -5.01
N GLU A 81 4.37 -21.23 -3.90
CA GLU A 81 3.20 -21.67 -3.13
C GLU A 81 2.51 -20.50 -2.42
N ALA A 82 3.27 -19.52 -1.91
CA ALA A 82 2.72 -18.38 -1.20
C ALA A 82 2.18 -17.30 -2.14
N TYR A 83 2.69 -17.24 -3.38
CA TYR A 83 2.35 -16.18 -4.34
C TYR A 83 0.85 -15.98 -4.57
N GLU A 84 0.11 -17.07 -4.86
CA GLU A 84 -1.32 -16.96 -5.14
C GLU A 84 -2.09 -16.50 -3.88
N THR A 85 -1.74 -17.02 -2.71
CA THR A 85 -2.36 -16.65 -1.43
C THR A 85 -2.14 -15.18 -1.12
N GLU A 86 -0.92 -14.68 -1.26
CA GLU A 86 -0.60 -13.28 -0.96
C GLU A 86 -1.23 -12.32 -1.99
N LYS A 87 -1.27 -12.72 -3.26
CA LYS A 87 -1.98 -11.98 -4.32
C LYS A 87 -3.47 -11.86 -4.00
N GLU A 88 -4.12 -12.95 -3.59
CA GLU A 88 -5.54 -12.96 -3.23
C GLU A 88 -5.81 -12.16 -1.95
N THR A 89 -4.93 -12.25 -0.96
CA THR A 89 -5.02 -11.48 0.28
C THR A 89 -5.00 -9.98 -0.01
N LEU A 90 -4.00 -9.48 -0.75
CA LEU A 90 -3.92 -8.07 -1.13
C LEU A 90 -5.11 -7.62 -1.99
N ASN A 91 -5.53 -8.46 -2.94
CA ASN A 91 -6.69 -8.19 -3.77
C ASN A 91 -7.97 -8.08 -2.95
N THR A 92 -8.14 -8.94 -1.95
CA THR A 92 -9.29 -8.91 -1.03
C THR A 92 -9.26 -7.65 -0.18
N ILE A 93 -8.13 -7.33 0.48
CA ILE A 93 -7.98 -6.12 1.29
C ILE A 93 -8.36 -4.86 0.50
N LEU A 94 -7.89 -4.76 -0.75
CA LEU A 94 -8.07 -3.56 -1.56
C LEU A 94 -9.42 -3.46 -2.25
N LYS A 95 -10.12 -4.59 -2.46
CA LYS A 95 -11.42 -4.58 -3.14
C LYS A 95 -12.61 -4.59 -2.20
N THR A 96 -12.47 -5.18 -1.01
CA THR A 96 -13.61 -5.32 -0.09
C THR A 96 -13.75 -4.16 0.89
N ASN A 97 -12.75 -3.30 0.97
CA ASN A 97 -12.78 -2.13 1.84
C ASN A 97 -13.09 -0.86 1.03
N ASP A 98 -14.28 -0.30 1.25
CA ASP A 98 -14.81 0.86 0.52
C ASP A 98 -13.95 2.12 0.60
N LYS A 99 -13.02 2.19 1.55
CA LYS A 99 -12.06 3.31 1.61
C LYS A 99 -11.10 3.36 0.44
N TYR A 100 -10.79 2.19 -0.19
CA TYR A 100 -9.88 2.12 -1.32
C TYR A 100 -10.62 2.30 -2.63
N LYS A 101 -10.50 3.48 -3.23
CA LYS A 101 -11.09 3.82 -4.52
C LYS A 101 -10.11 3.50 -5.63
N SER A 102 -10.58 2.85 -6.71
CA SER A 102 -9.71 2.55 -7.87
C SER A 102 -9.38 3.84 -8.62
N LEU A 103 -8.09 4.14 -8.80
CA LEU A 103 -7.61 5.27 -9.58
C LEU A 103 -7.34 4.84 -11.03
N MET A 104 -6.50 3.83 -11.24
CA MET A 104 -6.20 3.32 -12.57
C MET A 104 -5.74 1.86 -12.55
N ARG A 105 -5.79 1.23 -13.72
CA ARG A 105 -5.26 -0.12 -13.97
C ARG A 105 -4.36 -0.10 -15.16
N MET A 106 -3.25 -0.81 -15.07
CA MET A 106 -2.29 -0.92 -16.17
C MET A 106 -1.74 -2.34 -16.26
N ASN A 107 -1.30 -2.68 -17.47
CA ASN A 107 -0.58 -3.93 -17.73
C ASN A 107 0.64 -3.56 -18.58
N THR A 108 1.82 -3.70 -18.01
CA THR A 108 3.08 -3.33 -18.64
C THR A 108 4.07 -4.47 -18.47
N GLN A 109 4.59 -5.00 -19.60
CA GLN A 109 5.58 -6.08 -19.60
C GLN A 109 5.16 -7.32 -18.79
N GLY A 110 3.88 -7.67 -18.82
CA GLY A 110 3.33 -8.80 -18.08
C GLY A 110 2.99 -8.54 -16.63
N ILE A 111 3.39 -7.38 -16.07
CA ILE A 111 3.02 -6.96 -14.71
C ILE A 111 1.63 -6.32 -14.77
N LYS A 112 0.69 -6.88 -14.03
CA LYS A 112 -0.62 -6.26 -13.79
C LYS A 112 -0.52 -5.37 -12.57
N MET A 113 -0.90 -4.11 -12.72
CA MET A 113 -0.86 -3.12 -11.67
C MET A 113 -2.22 -2.45 -11.51
N ASN A 114 -2.69 -2.36 -10.28
CA ASN A 114 -3.89 -1.61 -9.91
C ASN A 114 -3.46 -0.52 -8.92
N ILE A 115 -3.87 0.71 -9.19
CA ILE A 115 -3.60 1.85 -8.33
C ILE A 115 -4.91 2.24 -7.65
N TYR A 116 -4.85 2.39 -6.35
CA TYR A 116 -5.96 2.81 -5.48
C TYR A 116 -5.56 4.07 -4.72
N PHE A 117 -6.57 4.75 -4.17
CA PHE A 117 -6.36 5.88 -3.28
C PHE A 117 -7.38 5.89 -2.14
N THR A 118 -7.08 6.63 -1.09
CA THR A 118 -8.00 6.98 -0.01
C THR A 118 -8.12 8.50 0.09
N GLY A 119 -9.16 9.00 0.76
CA GLY A 119 -9.46 10.43 0.82
C GLY A 119 -10.52 10.84 -0.18
N SER A 120 -10.55 12.11 -0.55
CA SER A 120 -11.42 12.66 -1.61
C SER A 120 -10.72 12.66 -2.97
N ALA A 121 -11.45 12.96 -4.03
CA ALA A 121 -10.88 13.04 -5.38
C ALA A 121 -9.89 14.21 -5.54
N ASP A 122 -10.05 15.26 -4.73
CA ASP A 122 -9.24 16.48 -4.79
C ASP A 122 -8.16 16.54 -3.70
N ALA A 123 -8.24 15.64 -2.70
CA ALA A 123 -7.34 15.58 -1.55
C ALA A 123 -7.12 14.13 -1.15
N ILE A 124 -6.05 13.54 -1.64
CA ILE A 124 -5.69 12.14 -1.41
C ILE A 124 -4.82 12.03 -0.15
N ASP A 125 -5.15 11.05 0.71
CA ASP A 125 -4.38 10.73 1.92
C ASP A 125 -3.38 9.59 1.68
N GLU A 126 -3.78 8.61 0.84
CA GLU A 126 -2.93 7.46 0.50
C GLU A 126 -3.04 7.16 -1.00
N VAL A 127 -1.92 6.79 -1.60
CA VAL A 127 -1.87 6.11 -2.91
C VAL A 127 -1.29 4.74 -2.72
N ILE A 128 -1.96 3.73 -3.27
CA ILE A 128 -1.56 2.33 -3.16
C ILE A 128 -1.38 1.75 -4.57
N ALA A 129 -0.17 1.32 -4.91
CA ALA A 129 0.11 0.56 -6.12
C ALA A 129 0.25 -0.92 -5.78
N PHE A 130 -0.68 -1.75 -6.23
CA PHE A 130 -0.68 -3.19 -6.10
C PHE A 130 -0.31 -3.83 -7.43
N GLY A 131 0.82 -4.53 -7.46
CA GLY A 131 1.37 -5.16 -8.67
C GLY A 131 1.63 -6.64 -8.50
N TYR A 132 1.45 -7.41 -9.60
CA TYR A 132 1.73 -8.84 -9.62
C TYR A 132 2.02 -9.39 -11.01
N ALA A 133 2.94 -10.35 -11.08
CA ALA A 133 3.26 -11.17 -12.26
C ALA A 133 3.82 -12.52 -11.82
N LYS A 134 3.48 -13.61 -12.57
CA LYS A 134 3.92 -14.97 -12.20
C LYS A 134 5.42 -15.20 -12.25
N ASP A 135 6.14 -14.45 -13.07
CA ASP A 135 7.60 -14.55 -13.24
C ASP A 135 8.37 -13.56 -12.34
N LYS A 136 7.66 -12.64 -11.73
CA LYS A 136 8.24 -11.57 -10.91
C LYS A 136 7.91 -11.73 -9.43
N GLY A 137 6.60 -11.80 -9.13
CA GLY A 137 6.12 -11.86 -7.76
C GLY A 137 4.85 -11.02 -7.56
N VAL A 138 4.59 -10.70 -6.32
CA VAL A 138 3.47 -9.85 -5.89
C VAL A 138 3.97 -8.81 -4.91
N GLY A 139 3.44 -7.59 -5.00
CA GLY A 139 3.85 -6.54 -4.08
C GLY A 139 2.88 -5.37 -4.03
N VAL A 140 3.08 -4.56 -3.01
CA VAL A 140 2.33 -3.35 -2.78
C VAL A 140 3.27 -2.22 -2.37
N ALA A 141 3.10 -1.06 -3.01
CA ALA A 141 3.69 0.19 -2.61
C ALA A 141 2.60 1.09 -2.06
N ARG A 142 2.83 1.71 -0.91
CA ARG A 142 1.90 2.64 -0.26
C ARG A 142 2.60 3.97 -0.04
N ILE A 143 2.05 5.03 -0.58
CA ILE A 143 2.46 6.40 -0.34
C ILE A 143 1.46 7.02 0.63
N LEU A 144 1.92 7.49 1.76
CA LEU A 144 1.16 8.26 2.73
C LEU A 144 1.49 9.73 2.59
N GLY A 145 0.48 10.58 2.57
CA GLY A 145 0.65 12.02 2.47
C GLY A 145 -0.49 12.80 3.08
N GLU A 146 -0.59 14.05 2.76
CA GLU A 146 -1.64 14.97 3.14
C GLU A 146 -2.04 15.79 1.93
N ASP A 147 -3.35 15.84 1.65
CA ASP A 147 -3.94 16.64 0.56
C ASP A 147 -3.22 16.48 -0.79
N MET A 148 -2.80 15.25 -1.10
CA MET A 148 -2.08 14.97 -2.35
C MET A 148 -3.01 15.13 -3.55
N ASP A 149 -2.54 15.84 -4.60
CA ASP A 149 -3.25 15.95 -5.87
C ASP A 149 -3.00 14.69 -6.73
N PRO A 150 -4.04 13.94 -7.12
CA PRO A 150 -3.88 12.70 -7.89
C PRO A 150 -3.20 12.91 -9.25
N SER A 151 -3.41 14.04 -9.92
CA SER A 151 -2.79 14.33 -11.20
C SER A 151 -1.29 14.58 -11.07
N LYS A 152 -0.88 15.24 -10.00
CA LYS A 152 0.51 15.56 -9.69
C LYS A 152 1.31 14.37 -9.17
N ILE A 153 0.65 13.38 -8.54
CA ILE A 153 1.31 12.16 -8.08
C ILE A 153 1.91 11.34 -9.23
N ILE A 154 1.18 11.20 -10.33
CA ILE A 154 1.68 10.44 -11.50
C ILE A 154 2.89 11.15 -12.09
N ASP A 155 2.84 12.46 -12.24
CA ASP A 155 3.97 13.25 -12.73
C ASP A 155 5.16 13.17 -11.77
N MET A 156 4.92 13.31 -10.47
CA MET A 156 5.95 13.14 -9.45
C MET A 156 6.61 11.76 -9.55
N MET A 157 5.86 10.66 -9.65
CA MET A 157 6.42 9.29 -9.75
C MET A 157 7.38 9.13 -10.92
N ASN A 158 7.15 9.84 -12.04
CA ASN A 158 8.03 9.83 -13.19
C ASN A 158 9.31 10.67 -12.98
N ASN A 159 9.27 11.63 -12.06
CA ASN A 159 10.30 12.65 -11.86
C ASN A 159 11.07 12.54 -10.54
N ILE A 160 10.88 11.46 -9.78
CA ILE A 160 11.62 11.19 -8.54
C ILE A 160 12.63 10.09 -8.71
N THR A 161 13.63 10.11 -7.85
CA THR A 161 14.56 9.00 -7.57
C THR A 161 14.57 8.74 -6.07
N VAL A 162 14.88 7.51 -5.71
CA VAL A 162 15.08 7.12 -4.31
C VAL A 162 16.57 6.95 -4.09
N ASP A 163 17.12 7.73 -3.16
CA ASP A 163 18.52 7.62 -2.76
C ASP A 163 18.70 6.31 -1.97
N GLY A 164 19.14 5.29 -2.68
CA GLY A 164 19.11 3.90 -2.21
C GLY A 164 20.38 3.43 -1.50
N ASP A 165 21.43 4.28 -1.34
CA ASP A 165 22.70 3.84 -0.79
C ASP A 165 22.59 3.37 0.69
N GLY A 166 21.57 3.81 1.42
CA GLY A 166 21.24 3.36 2.78
C GLY A 166 20.05 2.40 2.87
N LEU A 167 19.34 2.15 1.77
CA LEU A 167 18.14 1.32 1.73
C LEU A 167 18.44 0.05 0.91
N ASN A 168 18.06 -1.12 1.40
CA ASN A 168 18.29 -2.43 0.73
C ASN A 168 17.46 -2.58 -0.57
N LEU A 169 17.32 -1.49 -1.36
CA LEU A 169 16.53 -1.44 -2.59
C LEU A 169 17.08 -2.34 -3.71
N LYS A 170 18.37 -2.74 -3.63
CA LYS A 170 18.94 -3.73 -4.57
C LYS A 170 18.16 -5.05 -4.58
N LYS A 171 17.65 -5.48 -3.42
CA LYS A 171 16.81 -6.67 -3.33
C LYS A 171 15.45 -6.48 -4.01
N PHE A 172 14.92 -5.24 -3.99
CA PHE A 172 13.66 -4.90 -4.64
C PHE A 172 13.79 -4.89 -6.15
N ASN A 173 14.88 -4.31 -6.69
CA ASN A 173 15.17 -4.31 -8.14
C ASN A 173 15.43 -5.71 -8.72
N LEU A 174 15.79 -6.68 -7.89
CA LEU A 174 15.95 -8.09 -8.31
C LEU A 174 14.61 -8.85 -8.31
N ALA A 175 13.58 -8.31 -7.66
CA ALA A 175 12.27 -8.95 -7.53
C ALA A 175 11.26 -8.47 -8.60
N PHE A 176 11.49 -7.30 -9.22
CA PHE A 176 10.65 -6.65 -10.25
C PHE A 176 11.49 -6.07 -11.38
#